data_02a07d5762ef5b56dc69fa37b4cfef20
#
_entry.id   02a07d5762ef5b56dc69fa37b4cfef20
#
_cell.length_a   1.000
_cell.length_b   1.000
_cell.length_c   1.000
_cell.angle_alpha   90.00
_cell.angle_beta   90.00
_cell.angle_gamma   90.00
#
_symmetry.space_group_name_H-M   'P 1'
#
loop_
_entity.id
_entity.type
_entity.pdbx_description
1 polymer ?
#
loop_
_entity_poly.entity_id
_entity_poly.type
_entity_poly.pdbx_seq_one_letter_code
_entity_poly.pdbx_strand_id
1 'polypeptide(L)'
;MTGSLAVDVVPASTLHGLVTFGETMGLLTALDIGRLDMAHGFRYGVGGAESNVAIGVARLGQPATWFGRIGTDATGDMIADRLRAEGVSAMAVRDGCRPTGLMVRHRRFAHVHNIDYHRAHSAASALTPDDIPLAAVQGAQILHVTGITPALSHSASETVFAAIDIARSAGVLVSVDVNYRSKLWAPDAAAPVLRALAERADILFAGPEEAQLVLGDTSPASDADLARAL
;
A
#
# COMPACT_ATOMS: atom_id res chain seq x y z
N MET A 1 20.86 -20.45 14.29
CA MET A 1 19.89 -19.98 15.29
C MET A 1 18.68 -19.52 14.48
N THR A 2 17.64 -20.34 14.46
CA THR A 2 16.38 -20.07 13.76
C THR A 2 15.58 -19.10 14.62
N GLY A 3 15.61 -17.81 14.26
CA GLY A 3 14.76 -16.81 14.88
C GLY A 3 13.31 -17.08 14.51
N SER A 4 12.51 -17.49 15.48
CA SER A 4 11.06 -17.57 15.35
C SER A 4 10.50 -16.18 15.08
N LEU A 5 9.89 -15.99 13.93
CA LEU A 5 9.10 -14.80 13.60
C LEU A 5 7.85 -14.83 14.50
N ALA A 6 7.80 -13.96 15.49
CA ALA A 6 6.59 -13.78 16.29
C ALA A 6 5.56 -13.05 15.44
N VAL A 7 4.55 -13.77 14.98
CA VAL A 7 3.34 -13.19 14.37
C VAL A 7 2.36 -12.95 15.52
N ASP A 8 1.96 -11.69 15.72
CA ASP A 8 0.90 -11.37 16.67
C ASP A 8 -0.42 -11.98 16.16
N VAL A 9 -0.88 -13.03 16.85
CA VAL A 9 -2.13 -13.73 16.49
C VAL A 9 -3.32 -12.89 16.96
N VAL A 10 -4.07 -12.33 16.01
CA VAL A 10 -5.34 -11.64 16.26
C VAL A 10 -6.43 -12.70 16.48
N PRO A 11 -7.32 -12.55 17.51
CA PRO A 11 -8.44 -13.49 17.71
C PRO A 11 -9.37 -13.56 16.50
N ALA A 12 -9.82 -14.76 16.14
CA ALA A 12 -10.66 -15.02 14.96
C ALA A 12 -12.01 -14.27 14.91
N SER A 13 -12.44 -13.64 15.99
CA SER A 13 -13.71 -12.90 16.07
C SER A 13 -13.67 -11.50 15.44
N THR A 14 -12.52 -11.03 14.93
CA THR A 14 -12.34 -9.68 14.35
C THR A 14 -12.14 -9.68 12.83
N LEU A 15 -12.30 -10.82 12.16
CA LEU A 15 -11.91 -11.04 10.76
C LEU A 15 -12.97 -10.64 9.72
N HIS A 16 -14.03 -9.92 10.10
CA HIS A 16 -15.03 -9.42 9.15
C HIS A 16 -14.82 -7.94 8.90
N GLY A 17 -14.10 -7.57 7.87
CA GLY A 17 -13.83 -6.18 7.53
C GLY A 17 -12.93 -6.07 6.33
N LEU A 18 -12.16 -4.99 6.26
CA LEU A 18 -11.19 -4.78 5.19
C LEU A 18 -9.83 -5.35 5.59
N VAL A 19 -9.23 -6.10 4.69
CA VAL A 19 -7.80 -6.46 4.74
C VAL A 19 -7.06 -5.74 3.63
N THR A 20 -5.92 -5.16 3.94
CA THR A 20 -5.06 -4.51 2.96
C THR A 20 -3.60 -4.69 3.32
N PHE A 21 -2.70 -4.52 2.36
CA PHE A 21 -1.28 -4.69 2.58
C PHE A 21 -0.44 -3.92 1.58
N GLY A 22 0.77 -3.59 1.98
CA GLY A 22 1.71 -2.87 1.14
C GLY A 22 2.72 -2.10 1.96
N GLU A 23 3.42 -1.16 1.31
CA GLU A 23 4.45 -0.39 1.97
C GLU A 23 3.87 0.78 2.76
N THR A 24 4.20 0.80 4.04
CA THR A 24 4.04 1.96 4.90
C THR A 24 5.41 2.51 5.26
N MET A 25 5.59 3.82 5.09
CA MET A 25 6.86 4.53 5.24
C MET A 25 6.80 5.56 6.36
N GLY A 26 7.96 5.86 6.95
CA GLY A 26 8.11 7.10 7.70
C GLY A 26 7.94 8.30 6.77
N LEU A 27 7.23 9.33 7.23
CA LEU A 27 7.00 10.56 6.49
C LEU A 27 7.55 11.76 7.25
N LEU A 28 8.65 12.33 6.76
CA LEU A 28 9.16 13.62 7.20
C LEU A 28 8.54 14.72 6.34
N THR A 29 7.74 15.58 6.96
CA THR A 29 7.14 16.75 6.29
C THR A 29 7.82 18.01 6.79
N ALA A 30 8.51 18.73 5.90
CA ALA A 30 9.09 20.03 6.24
C ALA A 30 8.01 21.01 6.69
N LEU A 31 8.26 21.72 7.78
CA LEU A 31 7.32 22.70 8.32
C LEU A 31 7.35 23.99 7.52
N ASP A 32 8.51 24.35 6.97
CA ASP A 32 8.72 25.56 6.20
C ASP A 32 8.38 25.38 4.71
N ILE A 33 8.04 26.49 4.06
CA ILE A 33 7.95 26.57 2.60
C ILE A 33 9.28 27.15 2.12
N GLY A 34 9.97 26.44 1.23
CA GLY A 34 11.25 26.84 0.71
C GLY A 34 12.10 25.68 0.22
N ARG A 35 13.39 25.93 0.09
CA ARG A 35 14.36 24.88 -0.23
C ARG A 35 14.52 23.95 0.96
N LEU A 36 14.72 22.66 0.70
CA LEU A 36 14.81 21.64 1.74
C LEU A 36 16.02 21.87 2.68
N ASP A 37 17.12 22.37 2.12
CA ASP A 37 18.34 22.71 2.87
C ASP A 37 18.17 23.90 3.85
N MET A 38 17.07 24.64 3.74
CA MET A 38 16.71 25.75 4.61
C MET A 38 15.60 25.39 5.62
N ALA A 39 15.17 24.13 5.66
CA ALA A 39 14.11 23.71 6.57
C ALA A 39 14.65 23.66 8.02
N HIS A 40 13.95 24.34 8.94
CA HIS A 40 14.32 24.40 10.36
C HIS A 40 13.68 23.29 11.19
N GLY A 41 12.68 22.59 10.64
CA GLY A 41 12.01 21.52 11.34
C GLY A 41 11.18 20.62 10.44
N PHE A 42 10.90 19.43 10.96
CA PHE A 42 10.08 18.44 10.29
C PHE A 42 9.03 17.89 11.24
N ARG A 43 7.83 17.61 10.69
CA ARG A 43 6.86 16.75 11.35
C ARG A 43 7.12 15.32 10.91
N TYR A 44 7.31 14.43 11.87
CA TYR A 44 7.43 13.02 11.59
C TYR A 44 6.08 12.32 11.73
N GLY A 45 5.72 11.52 10.75
CA GLY A 45 4.47 10.77 10.67
C GLY A 45 4.63 9.52 9.82
N VAL A 46 3.52 8.96 9.42
CA VAL A 46 3.46 7.77 8.56
C VAL A 46 2.72 8.07 7.26
N GLY A 47 3.04 7.35 6.22
CA GLY A 47 2.35 7.41 4.95
C GLY A 47 2.49 6.10 4.17
N GLY A 48 1.38 5.67 3.60
CA GLY A 48 1.25 4.51 2.73
C GLY A 48 -0.14 4.51 2.16
N ALA A 49 -0.31 4.09 0.92
CA ALA A 49 -1.63 4.11 0.28
C ALA A 49 -2.57 3.19 1.03
N GLU A 50 -2.17 1.96 1.19
CA GLU A 50 -2.95 0.88 1.81
C GLU A 50 -3.19 1.13 3.30
N SER A 51 -2.17 1.58 4.03
CA SER A 51 -2.33 1.91 5.45
C SER A 51 -3.26 3.11 5.67
N ASN A 52 -3.28 4.08 4.74
CA ASN A 52 -4.25 5.18 4.81
C ASN A 52 -5.68 4.69 4.62
N VAL A 53 -5.92 3.73 3.73
CA VAL A 53 -7.23 3.10 3.55
C VAL A 53 -7.63 2.36 4.82
N ALA A 54 -6.74 1.54 5.40
CA ALA A 54 -7.01 0.83 6.65
C ALA A 54 -7.37 1.79 7.79
N ILE A 55 -6.62 2.88 7.97
CA ILE A 55 -6.90 3.92 8.97
C ILE A 55 -8.26 4.59 8.69
N GLY A 56 -8.54 4.92 7.43
CA GLY A 56 -9.82 5.51 7.04
C GLY A 56 -11.01 4.63 7.41
N VAL A 57 -10.93 3.34 7.10
CA VAL A 57 -11.96 2.35 7.41
C VAL A 57 -12.14 2.18 8.93
N ALA A 58 -11.03 2.09 9.68
CA ALA A 58 -11.07 1.99 11.14
C ALA A 58 -11.71 3.24 11.77
N ARG A 59 -11.40 4.43 11.29
CA ARG A 59 -12.02 5.69 11.76
C ARG A 59 -13.51 5.78 11.46
N LEU A 60 -14.00 5.07 10.44
CA LEU A 60 -15.43 4.92 10.14
C LEU A 60 -16.10 3.84 11.00
N GLY A 61 -15.38 3.25 11.96
CA GLY A 61 -15.91 2.26 12.90
C GLY A 61 -16.00 0.84 12.32
N GLN A 62 -15.33 0.58 11.19
CA GLN A 62 -15.30 -0.75 10.59
C GLN A 62 -13.97 -1.46 10.89
N PRO A 63 -13.98 -2.79 11.07
CA PRO A 63 -12.75 -3.55 11.25
C PRO A 63 -11.81 -3.39 10.06
N ALA A 64 -10.53 -3.16 10.35
CA ALA A 64 -9.50 -3.05 9.33
C ALA A 64 -8.23 -3.76 9.78
N THR A 65 -7.66 -4.57 8.90
CA THR A 65 -6.37 -5.24 9.10
C THR A 65 -5.40 -4.77 8.03
N TRP A 66 -4.20 -4.45 8.46
CA TRP A 66 -3.08 -4.20 7.56
C TRP A 66 -1.97 -5.21 7.83
N PHE A 67 -1.40 -5.79 6.79
CA PHE A 67 -0.17 -6.56 6.90
C PHE A 67 0.91 -6.03 5.95
N GLY A 68 2.17 -6.29 6.26
CA GLY A 68 3.30 -5.85 5.46
C GLY A 68 4.62 -6.03 6.18
N ARG A 69 5.72 -5.79 5.47
CA ARG A 69 7.06 -5.83 6.06
C ARG A 69 7.53 -4.45 6.47
N ILE A 70 8.10 -4.37 7.67
CA ILE A 70 8.78 -3.19 8.22
C ILE A 70 10.12 -3.62 8.83
N GLY A 71 11.08 -2.71 8.87
CA GLY A 71 12.36 -2.97 9.51
C GLY A 71 12.26 -3.14 11.03
N THR A 72 13.33 -3.63 11.65
CA THR A 72 13.51 -3.63 13.11
C THR A 72 14.09 -2.31 13.61
N ASP A 73 13.70 -1.21 12.97
CA ASP A 73 14.14 0.15 13.27
C ASP A 73 13.00 0.98 13.93
N ALA A 74 13.36 2.13 14.50
CA ALA A 74 12.42 3.02 15.18
C ALA A 74 11.28 3.52 14.26
N THR A 75 11.50 3.60 12.94
CA THR A 75 10.45 3.94 11.97
C THR A 75 9.43 2.82 11.87
N GLY A 76 9.88 1.56 11.81
CA GLY A 76 9.00 0.41 11.80
C GLY A 76 8.19 0.29 13.09
N ASP A 77 8.80 0.57 14.25
CA ASP A 77 8.08 0.59 15.54
C ASP A 77 6.99 1.67 15.54
N MET A 78 7.33 2.89 15.12
CA MET A 78 6.37 3.99 15.01
C MET A 78 5.21 3.66 14.08
N ILE A 79 5.45 3.00 12.95
CA ILE A 79 4.39 2.60 12.01
C ILE A 79 3.44 1.61 12.67
N ALA A 80 3.96 0.55 13.30
CA ALA A 80 3.15 -0.45 13.98
C ALA A 80 2.29 0.17 15.10
N ASP A 81 2.89 1.01 15.92
CA ASP A 81 2.21 1.70 17.01
C ASP A 81 1.16 2.69 16.50
N ARG A 82 1.46 3.40 15.42
CA ARG A 82 0.49 4.32 14.79
C ARG A 82 -0.72 3.59 14.25
N LEU A 83 -0.53 2.48 13.54
CA LEU A 83 -1.64 1.68 13.02
C LEU A 83 -2.54 1.15 14.15
N ARG A 84 -1.94 0.62 15.22
CA ARG A 84 -2.68 0.15 16.40
C ARG A 84 -3.43 1.28 17.09
N ALA A 85 -2.80 2.45 17.25
CA ALA A 85 -3.44 3.62 17.86
C ALA A 85 -4.64 4.15 17.05
N GLU A 86 -4.66 3.91 15.74
CA GLU A 86 -5.80 4.23 14.85
C GLU A 86 -6.86 3.11 14.81
N GLY A 87 -6.69 2.05 15.61
CA GLY A 87 -7.63 0.93 15.66
C GLY A 87 -7.46 -0.10 14.54
N VAL A 88 -6.37 -0.06 13.79
CA VAL A 88 -6.05 -1.03 12.75
C VAL A 88 -5.34 -2.23 13.37
N SER A 89 -5.78 -3.45 13.02
CA SER A 89 -5.04 -4.68 13.34
C SER A 89 -3.78 -4.74 12.47
N ALA A 90 -2.63 -4.43 13.06
CA ALA A 90 -1.35 -4.38 12.36
C ALA A 90 -0.60 -5.72 12.49
N MET A 91 -0.54 -6.49 11.40
CA MET A 91 0.17 -7.77 11.29
C MET A 91 1.50 -7.54 10.58
N ALA A 92 2.46 -6.95 11.28
CA ALA A 92 3.74 -6.56 10.71
C ALA A 92 4.77 -7.69 10.77
N VAL A 93 5.34 -8.06 9.63
CA VAL A 93 6.53 -8.92 9.55
C VAL A 93 7.77 -8.05 9.76
N ARG A 94 8.61 -8.39 10.73
CA ARG A 94 9.84 -7.66 11.06
C ARG A 94 11.02 -8.15 10.23
N ASP A 95 11.61 -7.27 9.42
CA ASP A 95 12.82 -7.56 8.64
C ASP A 95 14.05 -7.03 9.38
N GLY A 96 14.92 -7.94 9.83
CA GLY A 96 16.16 -7.58 10.53
C GLY A 96 17.30 -7.14 9.62
N CYS A 97 17.13 -7.24 8.29
CA CYS A 97 18.17 -6.97 7.31
C CYS A 97 17.92 -5.69 6.50
N ARG A 98 16.65 -5.30 6.35
CA ARG A 98 16.25 -4.17 5.51
C ARG A 98 15.59 -3.08 6.34
N PRO A 99 15.88 -1.79 6.03
CA PRO A 99 15.26 -0.67 6.73
C PRO A 99 13.80 -0.48 6.31
N THR A 100 13.05 0.16 7.18
CA THR A 100 11.74 0.71 6.83
C THR A 100 11.92 1.85 5.82
N GLY A 101 11.07 1.90 4.80
CA GLY A 101 11.07 2.98 3.82
C GLY A 101 10.81 4.34 4.46
N LEU A 102 11.39 5.38 3.87
CA LEU A 102 11.24 6.78 4.32
C LEU A 102 10.87 7.65 3.12
N MET A 103 10.03 8.66 3.34
CA MET A 103 9.80 9.72 2.38
C MET A 103 9.91 11.09 3.04
N VAL A 104 10.45 12.04 2.28
CA VAL A 104 10.61 13.43 2.69
C VAL A 104 9.71 14.29 1.81
N ARG A 105 8.75 14.95 2.43
CA ARG A 105 7.83 15.87 1.75
C ARG A 105 8.19 17.31 2.10
N HIS A 106 8.40 18.10 1.07
CA HIS A 106 8.65 19.54 1.22
C HIS A 106 7.90 20.34 0.16
N ARG A 107 7.71 21.63 0.41
CA ARG A 107 7.04 22.54 -0.50
C ARG A 107 8.03 23.62 -0.89
N ARG A 108 8.50 23.62 -2.14
CA ARG A 108 9.37 24.66 -2.64
C ARG A 108 8.63 25.99 -2.82
N PHE A 109 7.34 25.91 -3.20
CA PHE A 109 6.39 27.01 -3.31
C PHE A 109 5.06 26.56 -2.69
N ALA A 110 4.15 27.51 -2.41
CA ALA A 110 2.89 27.23 -1.72
C ALA A 110 2.07 26.07 -2.32
N HIS A 111 2.13 25.89 -3.64
CA HIS A 111 1.33 24.91 -4.37
C HIS A 111 2.15 23.74 -4.96
N VAL A 112 3.47 23.74 -4.81
CA VAL A 112 4.33 22.68 -5.37
C VAL A 112 4.83 21.78 -4.24
N HIS A 113 4.29 20.56 -4.20
CA HIS A 113 4.71 19.52 -3.28
C HIS A 113 5.75 18.62 -3.97
N ASN A 114 6.91 18.50 -3.36
CA ASN A 114 7.94 17.54 -3.74
C ASN A 114 7.98 16.43 -2.70
N ILE A 115 8.14 15.19 -3.19
CA ILE A 115 8.33 14.03 -2.34
C ILE A 115 9.54 13.27 -2.85
N ASP A 116 10.52 13.13 -1.96
CA ASP A 116 11.72 12.32 -2.18
C ASP A 116 11.54 10.99 -1.44
N TYR A 117 11.70 9.88 -2.17
CA TYR A 117 11.51 8.55 -1.65
C TYR A 117 12.85 7.87 -1.38
N HIS A 118 13.03 7.39 -0.18
CA HIS A 118 14.14 6.55 0.27
C HIS A 118 13.59 5.16 0.58
N ARG A 119 13.24 4.40 -0.46
CA ARG A 119 12.54 3.12 -0.35
C ARG A 119 13.19 1.98 -1.13
N ALA A 120 14.26 2.26 -1.87
CA ALA A 120 15.00 1.23 -2.56
C ALA A 120 15.51 0.19 -1.55
N HIS A 121 15.22 -1.09 -1.80
CA HIS A 121 15.56 -2.20 -0.90
C HIS A 121 14.98 -2.07 0.53
N SER A 122 13.84 -1.37 0.69
CA SER A 122 13.12 -1.33 1.96
C SER A 122 12.62 -2.72 2.36
N ALA A 123 12.27 -2.90 3.63
CA ALA A 123 11.67 -4.12 4.13
C ALA A 123 10.42 -4.51 3.31
N ALA A 124 9.59 -3.54 2.98
CA ALA A 124 8.38 -3.77 2.18
C ALA A 124 8.66 -4.31 0.77
N SER A 125 9.82 -3.96 0.16
CA SER A 125 10.21 -4.51 -1.14
C SER A 125 10.59 -6.00 -1.09
N ALA A 126 10.73 -6.57 0.10
CA ALA A 126 11.00 -7.99 0.31
C ALA A 126 9.75 -8.80 0.71
N LEU A 127 8.56 -8.21 0.58
CA LEU A 127 7.31 -8.91 0.80
C LEU A 127 7.20 -10.14 -0.12
N THR A 128 6.78 -11.26 0.45
CA THR A 128 6.64 -12.54 -0.24
C THR A 128 5.28 -13.17 0.03
N PRO A 129 4.80 -14.14 -0.80
CA PRO A 129 3.56 -14.84 -0.55
C PRO A 129 3.49 -15.55 0.82
N ASP A 130 4.63 -15.93 1.38
CA ASP A 130 4.69 -16.55 2.73
C ASP A 130 4.30 -15.57 3.86
N ASP A 131 4.30 -14.27 3.59
CA ASP A 131 3.89 -13.24 4.56
C ASP A 131 2.37 -13.05 4.63
N ILE A 132 1.61 -13.70 3.73
CA ILE A 132 0.14 -13.54 3.67
C ILE A 132 -0.50 -14.22 4.88
N PRO A 133 -1.22 -13.48 5.73
CA PRO A 133 -1.98 -14.08 6.83
C PRO A 133 -3.27 -14.71 6.29
N LEU A 134 -3.19 -15.98 5.86
CA LEU A 134 -4.24 -16.71 5.17
C LEU A 134 -5.61 -16.55 5.84
N ALA A 135 -5.68 -16.78 7.16
CA ALA A 135 -6.95 -16.68 7.89
C ALA A 135 -7.56 -15.28 7.84
N ALA A 136 -6.73 -14.22 7.86
CA ALA A 136 -7.20 -12.86 7.77
C ALA A 136 -7.75 -12.55 6.38
N VAL A 137 -7.03 -12.95 5.31
CA VAL A 137 -7.46 -12.74 3.92
C VAL A 137 -8.73 -13.52 3.63
N GLN A 138 -8.79 -14.81 4.00
CA GLN A 138 -9.96 -15.67 3.75
C GLN A 138 -11.20 -15.26 4.56
N GLY A 139 -11.01 -14.65 5.75
CA GLY A 139 -12.10 -14.19 6.61
C GLY A 139 -12.53 -12.74 6.36
N ALA A 140 -11.91 -12.02 5.43
CA ALA A 140 -12.24 -10.64 5.13
C ALA A 140 -13.57 -10.51 4.37
N GLN A 141 -14.17 -9.33 4.40
CA GLN A 141 -15.23 -8.94 3.47
C GLN A 141 -14.64 -8.40 2.17
N ILE A 142 -13.55 -7.63 2.29
CA ILE A 142 -12.88 -6.98 1.17
C ILE A 142 -11.36 -7.11 1.36
N LEU A 143 -10.67 -7.57 0.32
CA LEU A 143 -9.24 -7.40 0.15
C LEU A 143 -9.00 -6.15 -0.69
N HIS A 144 -8.28 -5.14 -0.14
CA HIS A 144 -7.89 -3.95 -0.89
C HIS A 144 -6.41 -3.98 -1.24
N VAL A 145 -6.09 -3.77 -2.50
CA VAL A 145 -4.72 -3.71 -3.02
C VAL A 145 -4.52 -2.49 -3.91
N THR A 146 -3.27 -2.07 -4.09
CA THR A 146 -2.93 -0.97 -5.00
C THR A 146 -1.89 -1.38 -6.03
N GLY A 147 -1.80 -0.64 -7.13
CA GLY A 147 -0.73 -0.80 -8.12
C GLY A 147 0.66 -0.36 -7.63
N ILE A 148 0.79 0.18 -6.42
CA ILE A 148 2.09 0.52 -5.84
C ILE A 148 2.84 -0.74 -5.43
N THR A 149 2.18 -1.65 -4.72
CA THR A 149 2.83 -2.83 -4.13
C THR A 149 3.50 -3.72 -5.18
N PRO A 150 2.88 -4.08 -6.32
CA PRO A 150 3.55 -4.89 -7.34
C PRO A 150 4.74 -4.18 -8.02
N ALA A 151 4.80 -2.85 -7.96
CA ALA A 151 5.92 -2.07 -8.49
C ALA A 151 7.18 -2.08 -7.61
N LEU A 152 7.09 -2.59 -6.38
CA LEU A 152 8.21 -2.59 -5.43
C LEU A 152 9.26 -3.64 -5.77
N SER A 153 8.82 -4.84 -6.16
CA SER A 153 9.67 -5.97 -6.53
C SER A 153 8.86 -7.08 -7.19
N HIS A 154 9.56 -8.06 -7.76
CA HIS A 154 8.94 -9.26 -8.31
C HIS A 154 8.18 -10.05 -7.24
N SER A 155 8.80 -10.29 -6.08
CA SER A 155 8.15 -11.03 -4.98
C SER A 155 6.94 -10.30 -4.41
N ALA A 156 6.98 -8.97 -4.32
CA ALA A 156 5.82 -8.17 -3.92
C ALA A 156 4.68 -8.27 -4.94
N SER A 157 5.00 -8.30 -6.25
CA SER A 157 4.02 -8.54 -7.30
C SER A 157 3.39 -9.93 -7.18
N GLU A 158 4.19 -10.99 -7.01
CA GLU A 158 3.69 -12.35 -6.75
C GLU A 158 2.78 -12.40 -5.52
N THR A 159 3.13 -11.67 -4.46
CA THR A 159 2.31 -11.59 -3.24
C THR A 159 0.95 -10.98 -3.51
N VAL A 160 0.88 -9.92 -4.32
CA VAL A 160 -0.40 -9.28 -4.67
C VAL A 160 -1.31 -10.26 -5.40
N PHE A 161 -0.81 -10.94 -6.43
CA PHE A 161 -1.62 -11.90 -7.18
C PHE A 161 -2.01 -13.10 -6.34
N ALA A 162 -1.11 -13.65 -5.51
CA ALA A 162 -1.42 -14.74 -4.60
C ALA A 162 -2.51 -14.36 -3.59
N ALA A 163 -2.45 -13.15 -3.00
CA ALA A 163 -3.47 -12.68 -2.07
C ALA A 163 -4.83 -12.52 -2.74
N ILE A 164 -4.87 -12.02 -3.99
CA ILE A 164 -6.10 -11.92 -4.79
C ILE A 164 -6.68 -13.30 -5.05
N ASP A 165 -5.88 -14.29 -5.46
CA ASP A 165 -6.34 -15.65 -5.75
C ASP A 165 -6.90 -16.31 -4.48
N ILE A 166 -6.27 -16.13 -3.32
CA ILE A 166 -6.75 -16.59 -2.01
C ILE A 166 -8.11 -15.94 -1.68
N ALA A 167 -8.21 -14.62 -1.81
CA ALA A 167 -9.42 -13.87 -1.53
C ALA A 167 -10.60 -14.34 -2.41
N ARG A 168 -10.39 -14.40 -3.72
CA ARG A 168 -11.40 -14.84 -4.68
C ARG A 168 -11.85 -16.28 -4.43
N SER A 169 -10.92 -17.18 -4.12
CA SER A 169 -11.23 -18.57 -3.78
C SER A 169 -12.08 -18.71 -2.52
N ALA A 170 -12.00 -17.72 -1.61
CA ALA A 170 -12.79 -17.65 -0.39
C ALA A 170 -14.10 -16.83 -0.53
N GLY A 171 -14.39 -16.28 -1.72
CA GLY A 171 -15.55 -15.43 -1.95
C GLY A 171 -15.41 -14.01 -1.38
N VAL A 172 -14.19 -13.57 -1.09
CA VAL A 172 -13.88 -12.22 -0.62
C VAL A 172 -13.83 -11.27 -1.80
N LEU A 173 -14.46 -10.10 -1.68
CA LEU A 173 -14.45 -9.08 -2.72
C LEU A 173 -13.04 -8.46 -2.85
N VAL A 174 -12.61 -8.23 -4.07
CA VAL A 174 -11.32 -7.62 -4.39
C VAL A 174 -11.53 -6.16 -4.81
N SER A 175 -10.91 -5.26 -4.06
CA SER A 175 -10.87 -3.83 -4.34
C SER A 175 -9.47 -3.44 -4.80
N VAL A 176 -9.37 -2.80 -5.95
CA VAL A 176 -8.10 -2.36 -6.56
C VAL A 176 -8.10 -0.85 -6.73
N ASP A 177 -7.07 -0.18 -6.25
CA ASP A 177 -6.72 1.19 -6.64
C ASP A 177 -5.53 1.12 -7.61
N VAL A 178 -5.72 1.53 -8.85
CA VAL A 178 -4.68 1.53 -9.88
C VAL A 178 -3.44 2.27 -9.41
N ASN A 179 -3.58 3.41 -8.80
CA ASN A 179 -2.57 4.16 -8.05
C ASN A 179 -1.19 4.19 -8.73
N TYR A 180 -1.17 4.44 -10.03
CA TYR A 180 0.05 4.44 -10.83
C TYR A 180 1.06 5.49 -10.33
N ARG A 181 2.30 5.10 -10.22
CA ARG A 181 3.40 5.98 -9.79
C ARG A 181 4.56 5.93 -10.78
N SER A 182 4.67 6.93 -11.64
CA SER A 182 5.73 7.03 -12.66
C SER A 182 7.16 7.01 -12.10
N LYS A 183 7.34 7.33 -10.81
CA LYS A 183 8.64 7.22 -10.12
C LYS A 183 9.04 5.78 -9.76
N LEU A 184 8.11 4.82 -9.82
CA LEU A 184 8.38 3.40 -9.53
C LEU A 184 8.66 2.61 -10.79
N TRP A 185 7.87 2.81 -11.84
CA TRP A 185 7.98 2.06 -13.09
C TRP A 185 7.49 2.86 -14.29
N ALA A 186 8.02 2.50 -15.47
CA ALA A 186 7.60 3.10 -16.72
C ALA A 186 6.19 2.63 -17.11
N PRO A 187 5.42 3.43 -17.89
CA PRO A 187 4.08 3.07 -18.31
C PRO A 187 3.97 1.70 -18.99
N ASP A 188 4.92 1.38 -19.88
CA ASP A 188 4.93 0.12 -20.63
C ASP A 188 5.11 -1.12 -19.73
N ALA A 189 5.85 -0.97 -18.62
CA ALA A 189 6.00 -2.02 -17.63
C ALA A 189 4.78 -2.10 -16.68
N ALA A 190 4.16 -0.96 -16.39
CA ALA A 190 3.02 -0.85 -15.48
C ALA A 190 1.73 -1.37 -16.12
N ALA A 191 1.44 -0.99 -17.38
CA ALA A 191 0.17 -1.25 -18.05
C ALA A 191 -0.27 -2.72 -18.01
N PRO A 192 0.55 -3.73 -18.35
CA PRO A 192 0.12 -5.12 -18.33
C PRO A 192 -0.21 -5.62 -16.92
N VAL A 193 0.54 -5.18 -15.90
CA VAL A 193 0.31 -5.59 -14.50
C VAL A 193 -0.95 -4.92 -13.95
N LEU A 194 -1.13 -3.62 -14.19
CA LEU A 194 -2.30 -2.87 -13.74
C LEU A 194 -3.58 -3.36 -14.42
N ARG A 195 -3.52 -3.73 -15.70
CA ARG A 195 -4.63 -4.37 -16.40
C ARG A 195 -4.98 -5.72 -15.76
N ALA A 196 -3.99 -6.56 -15.48
CA ALA A 196 -4.20 -7.85 -14.85
C ALA A 196 -4.80 -7.74 -13.44
N LEU A 197 -4.53 -6.64 -12.73
CA LEU A 197 -5.19 -6.32 -11.45
C LEU A 197 -6.63 -5.88 -11.66
N ALA A 198 -6.88 -4.98 -12.61
CA ALA A 198 -8.21 -4.48 -12.93
C ALA A 198 -9.17 -5.61 -13.36
N GLU A 199 -8.70 -6.55 -14.18
CA GLU A 199 -9.47 -7.75 -14.61
C GLU A 199 -9.87 -8.67 -13.45
N ARG A 200 -9.24 -8.55 -12.29
CA ARG A 200 -9.52 -9.35 -11.09
C ARG A 200 -10.30 -8.60 -10.02
N ALA A 201 -10.58 -7.32 -10.25
CA ALA A 201 -11.25 -6.45 -9.31
C ALA A 201 -12.78 -6.61 -9.37
N ASP A 202 -13.41 -6.61 -8.19
CA ASP A 202 -14.87 -6.41 -8.05
C ASP A 202 -15.18 -4.91 -7.88
N ILE A 203 -14.21 -4.15 -7.34
CA ILE A 203 -14.27 -2.70 -7.14
C ILE A 203 -12.97 -2.11 -7.67
N LEU A 204 -13.05 -1.18 -8.63
CA LEU A 204 -11.88 -0.55 -9.21
C LEU A 204 -11.90 0.97 -8.98
N PHE A 205 -10.78 1.50 -8.50
CA PHE A 205 -10.51 2.93 -8.40
C PHE A 205 -9.41 3.29 -9.39
N ALA A 206 -9.70 4.27 -10.26
CA ALA A 206 -8.74 4.78 -11.23
C ALA A 206 -9.05 6.24 -11.56
N GLY A 207 -8.02 7.07 -11.64
CA GLY A 207 -8.15 8.38 -12.29
C GLY A 207 -8.22 8.23 -13.81
N PRO A 208 -8.65 9.27 -14.57
CA PRO A 208 -8.78 9.19 -16.03
C PRO A 208 -7.49 8.76 -16.74
N GLU A 209 -6.33 9.28 -16.34
CA GLU A 209 -5.02 8.91 -16.91
C GLU A 209 -4.65 7.47 -16.60
N GLU A 210 -5.00 6.98 -15.42
CA GLU A 210 -4.79 5.60 -14.99
C GLU A 210 -5.72 4.64 -15.76
N ALA A 211 -6.97 5.02 -15.97
CA ALA A 211 -7.91 4.27 -16.77
C ALA A 211 -7.42 4.10 -18.21
N GLN A 212 -6.93 5.17 -18.83
CA GLN A 212 -6.32 5.12 -20.15
C GLN A 212 -5.09 4.21 -20.21
N LEU A 213 -4.24 4.23 -19.17
CA LEU A 213 -3.09 3.36 -19.06
C LEU A 213 -3.51 1.87 -18.99
N VAL A 214 -4.53 1.56 -18.22
CA VAL A 214 -5.07 0.19 -18.07
C VAL A 214 -5.69 -0.30 -19.37
N LEU A 215 -6.49 0.54 -20.03
CA LEU A 215 -7.15 0.22 -21.30
C LEU A 215 -6.18 0.14 -22.48
N GLY A 216 -5.03 0.84 -22.39
CA GLY A 216 -4.08 0.98 -23.50
C GLY A 216 -4.59 1.90 -24.59
N ASP A 217 -5.59 2.72 -24.30
CA ASP A 217 -6.19 3.69 -25.21
C ASP A 217 -5.82 5.12 -24.79
N THR A 218 -5.28 5.89 -25.73
CA THR A 218 -4.93 7.29 -25.54
C THR A 218 -5.95 8.25 -26.14
N SER A 219 -7.06 7.74 -26.66
CA SER A 219 -8.11 8.55 -27.25
C SER A 219 -8.78 9.42 -26.17
N PRO A 220 -9.10 10.69 -26.47
CA PRO A 220 -9.86 11.49 -25.52
C PRO A 220 -11.26 10.90 -25.34
N ALA A 221 -11.53 10.41 -24.15
CA ALA A 221 -12.82 9.87 -23.74
C ALA A 221 -13.35 10.63 -22.53
N SER A 222 -14.67 10.68 -22.38
CA SER A 222 -15.25 11.19 -21.13
C SER A 222 -14.99 10.21 -19.97
N ASP A 223 -14.98 10.70 -18.74
CA ASP A 223 -14.84 9.85 -17.55
C ASP A 223 -15.89 8.72 -17.52
N ALA A 224 -17.10 9.01 -18.02
CA ALA A 224 -18.17 8.03 -18.12
C ALA A 224 -17.89 6.93 -19.17
N ASP A 225 -17.18 7.25 -20.25
CA ASP A 225 -16.80 6.25 -21.27
C ASP A 225 -15.66 5.38 -20.76
N LEU A 226 -14.68 5.98 -20.07
CA LEU A 226 -13.60 5.24 -19.39
C LEU A 226 -14.15 4.27 -18.34
N ALA A 227 -15.09 4.73 -17.51
CA ALA A 227 -15.72 3.90 -16.49
C ALA A 227 -16.56 2.73 -17.04
N ARG A 228 -17.07 2.85 -18.28
CA ARG A 228 -17.79 1.74 -18.92
C ARG A 228 -16.86 0.75 -19.62
N ALA A 229 -15.66 1.17 -19.95
CA ALA A 229 -14.68 0.36 -20.66
C ALA A 229 -13.78 -0.45 -19.70
N LEU A 230 -13.67 -0.01 -18.43
CA LEU A 230 -12.99 -0.73 -17.36
C LEU A 230 -13.89 -1.84 -16.78
#